data_a60318639e530d5e25e5382812c7de9f
#
_entry.id   a60318639e530d5e25e5382812c7de9f
#
_cell.length_a   1.000
_cell.length_b   1.000
_cell.length_c   1.000
_cell.angle_alpha   90.00
_cell.angle_beta   90.00
_cell.angle_gamma   90.00
#
_symmetry.space_group_name_H-M   'P 1'
#
loop_
_entity.id
_entity.type
_entity.pdbx_description
1 polymer ?
#
loop_
_entity_poly.entity_id
_entity_poly.type
_entity_poly.pdbx_seq_one_letter_code
_entity_poly.pdbx_strand_id
1 'polypeptide(L)'
;MAMSDAFLQELEQEAHATRRALERVPENKLDWRPHPKSMSLGQLSLHIAVMPGAIAELSTQSPFQVKNFTQEPATSTSQLLSTLDESLAKARQVLKNTDDAALGTMWKMVDGEKEIMAIPRAALLRTVMLNHWYHHRGQLTVYLRELGVPVPSIYGPSADENPFATQPAMSATV
;
A
#
# COMPACT_ATOMS: atom_id res chain seq x y z
N MET A 1 18.96 7.95 14.65
CA MET A 1 17.86 7.13 14.10
C MET A 1 18.35 6.62 12.75
N ALA A 2 18.40 5.33 12.55
CA ALA A 2 18.77 4.77 11.26
C ALA A 2 17.69 5.12 10.22
N MET A 3 18.06 5.16 8.94
CA MET A 3 17.10 5.43 7.85
C MET A 3 16.03 4.33 7.76
N SER A 4 16.40 3.09 8.04
CA SER A 4 15.47 1.96 8.12
C SER A 4 14.44 2.11 9.22
N ASP A 5 14.78 2.73 10.36
CA ASP A 5 13.83 3.00 11.45
C ASP A 5 12.73 3.98 10.98
N ALA A 6 13.12 5.01 10.21
CA ALA A 6 12.15 5.97 9.66
C ALA A 6 11.18 5.27 8.66
N PHE A 7 11.68 4.39 7.80
CA PHE A 7 10.84 3.60 6.90
C PHE A 7 9.90 2.66 7.67
N LEU A 8 10.39 2.01 8.75
CA LEU A 8 9.56 1.14 9.59
C LEU A 8 8.45 1.94 10.29
N GLN A 9 8.78 3.07 10.88
CA GLN A 9 7.79 3.92 11.56
C GLN A 9 6.70 4.37 10.59
N GLU A 10 7.08 4.81 9.40
CA GLU A 10 6.12 5.23 8.37
C GLU A 10 5.28 4.06 7.87
N LEU A 11 5.89 2.88 7.62
CA LEU A 11 5.17 1.68 7.23
C LEU A 11 4.06 1.32 8.24
N GLU A 12 4.34 1.40 9.54
CA GLU A 12 3.35 1.08 10.60
C GLU A 12 2.19 2.08 10.61
N GLN A 13 2.48 3.37 10.49
CA GLN A 13 1.44 4.41 10.42
C GLN A 13 0.53 4.20 9.22
N GLU A 14 1.11 3.94 8.07
CA GLU A 14 0.39 3.79 6.81
C GLU A 14 -0.36 2.44 6.71
N ALA A 15 0.14 1.40 7.37
CA ALA A 15 -0.53 0.11 7.45
C ALA A 15 -1.93 0.22 8.06
N HIS A 16 -2.07 1.02 9.13
CA HIS A 16 -3.37 1.24 9.76
C HIS A 16 -4.38 1.91 8.82
N ALA A 17 -3.96 2.98 8.14
CA ALA A 17 -4.81 3.69 7.19
C ALA A 17 -5.19 2.82 5.98
N THR A 18 -4.24 2.00 5.50
CA THR A 18 -4.47 1.08 4.38
C THR A 18 -5.44 -0.03 4.76
N ARG A 19 -5.28 -0.62 5.95
CA ARG A 19 -6.21 -1.65 6.45
C ARG A 19 -7.64 -1.12 6.47
N ARG A 20 -7.87 0.06 7.04
CA ARG A 20 -9.19 0.69 7.12
C ARG A 20 -9.83 0.90 5.73
N ALA A 21 -9.02 1.24 4.71
CA ALA A 21 -9.52 1.37 3.36
C ALA A 21 -9.88 0.00 2.74
N LEU A 22 -9.05 -1.02 2.95
CA LEU A 22 -9.29 -2.37 2.44
C LEU A 22 -10.50 -3.05 3.12
N GLU A 23 -10.74 -2.81 4.39
CA GLU A 23 -11.93 -3.30 5.13
C GLU A 23 -13.26 -2.79 4.55
N ARG A 24 -13.23 -1.68 3.79
CA ARG A 24 -14.41 -1.11 3.14
C ARG A 24 -14.69 -1.68 1.76
N VAL A 25 -13.82 -2.54 1.22
CA VAL A 25 -13.97 -3.11 -0.12
C VAL A 25 -15.18 -4.05 -0.16
N PRO A 26 -16.23 -3.76 -0.96
CA PRO A 26 -17.39 -4.62 -1.06
C PRO A 26 -17.10 -5.84 -1.94
N GLU A 27 -17.22 -7.06 -1.39
CA GLU A 27 -16.92 -8.32 -2.10
C GLU A 27 -17.75 -8.50 -3.38
N ASN A 28 -19.00 -8.07 -3.37
CA ASN A 28 -19.90 -8.19 -4.51
C ASN A 28 -19.59 -7.21 -5.65
N LYS A 29 -18.50 -6.42 -5.54
CA LYS A 29 -18.07 -5.41 -6.53
C LYS A 29 -16.62 -5.60 -6.97
N LEU A 30 -15.99 -6.72 -6.67
CA LEU A 30 -14.55 -6.94 -6.99
C LEU A 30 -14.26 -6.84 -8.50
N ASP A 31 -15.21 -7.18 -9.36
CA ASP A 31 -15.07 -7.07 -10.82
C ASP A 31 -15.38 -5.66 -11.36
N TRP A 32 -15.96 -4.77 -10.54
CA TRP A 32 -16.29 -3.42 -10.96
C TRP A 32 -15.04 -2.60 -11.25
N ARG A 33 -15.11 -1.74 -12.25
CA ARG A 33 -14.07 -0.78 -12.62
C ARG A 33 -14.66 0.52 -13.14
N PRO A 34 -14.03 1.68 -12.87
CA PRO A 34 -14.55 2.98 -13.32
C PRO A 34 -14.40 3.17 -14.84
N HIS A 35 -13.46 2.45 -15.47
CA HIS A 35 -13.21 2.53 -16.91
C HIS A 35 -12.61 1.21 -17.42
N PRO A 36 -12.87 0.77 -18.65
CA PRO A 36 -12.31 -0.48 -19.20
C PRO A 36 -10.78 -0.61 -19.15
N LYS A 37 -10.06 0.51 -19.17
CA LYS A 37 -8.59 0.55 -19.06
C LYS A 37 -8.08 0.58 -17.61
N SER A 38 -8.96 0.69 -16.63
CA SER A 38 -8.58 0.72 -15.21
C SER A 38 -8.52 -0.68 -14.63
N MET A 39 -7.74 -0.87 -13.57
CA MET A 39 -7.83 -2.06 -12.73
C MET A 39 -9.25 -2.22 -12.21
N SER A 40 -9.71 -3.47 -12.02
CA SER A 40 -10.93 -3.70 -11.25
C SER A 40 -10.70 -3.37 -9.76
N LEU A 41 -11.77 -3.21 -9.00
CA LEU A 41 -11.70 -3.01 -7.56
C LEU A 41 -10.88 -4.10 -6.88
N GLY A 42 -11.12 -5.37 -7.24
CA GLY A 42 -10.37 -6.50 -6.71
C GLY A 42 -8.89 -6.49 -7.09
N GLN A 43 -8.56 -6.12 -8.34
CA GLN A 43 -7.18 -5.98 -8.80
C GLN A 43 -6.46 -4.85 -8.05
N LEU A 44 -7.06 -3.68 -7.95
CA LEU A 44 -6.46 -2.53 -7.25
C LEU A 44 -6.26 -2.83 -5.76
N SER A 45 -7.27 -3.42 -5.11
CA SER A 45 -7.21 -3.74 -3.69
C SER A 45 -6.16 -4.79 -3.37
N LEU A 46 -6.05 -5.85 -4.19
CA LEU A 46 -5.01 -6.88 -4.01
C LEU A 46 -3.62 -6.30 -4.27
N HIS A 47 -3.47 -5.45 -5.29
CA HIS A 47 -2.23 -4.73 -5.55
C HIS A 47 -1.78 -3.91 -4.34
N ILE A 48 -2.70 -3.15 -3.73
CA ILE A 48 -2.42 -2.39 -2.50
C ILE A 48 -1.96 -3.31 -1.36
N ALA A 49 -2.61 -4.45 -1.18
CA ALA A 49 -2.28 -5.39 -0.11
C ALA A 49 -0.88 -6.02 -0.29
N VAL A 50 -0.48 -6.32 -1.52
CA VAL A 50 0.79 -7.01 -1.84
C VAL A 50 1.99 -6.06 -1.81
N MET A 51 1.81 -4.79 -2.19
CA MET A 51 2.90 -3.86 -2.54
C MET A 51 4.02 -3.72 -1.50
N PRO A 52 3.77 -3.50 -0.20
CA PRO A 52 4.85 -3.28 0.76
C PRO A 52 5.85 -4.42 0.80
N GLY A 53 5.37 -5.65 0.95
CA GLY A 53 6.21 -6.84 1.02
C GLY A 53 6.91 -7.15 -0.29
N ALA A 54 6.18 -7.06 -1.42
CA ALA A 54 6.73 -7.36 -2.73
C ALA A 54 7.89 -6.43 -3.09
N ILE A 55 7.75 -5.13 -2.85
CA ILE A 55 8.83 -4.17 -3.16
C ILE A 55 9.98 -4.24 -2.14
N ALA A 56 9.68 -4.50 -0.87
CA ALA A 56 10.74 -4.75 0.11
C ALA A 56 11.59 -5.95 -0.28
N GLU A 57 10.97 -7.10 -0.63
CA GLU A 57 11.69 -8.29 -1.11
C GLU A 57 12.45 -8.01 -2.41
N LEU A 58 11.82 -7.33 -3.38
CA LEU A 58 12.45 -6.95 -4.64
C LEU A 58 13.69 -6.08 -4.41
N SER A 59 13.67 -5.20 -3.41
CA SER A 59 14.79 -4.33 -3.08
C SER A 59 16.05 -5.10 -2.66
N THR A 60 15.91 -6.34 -2.22
CA THR A 60 17.05 -7.19 -1.82
C THR A 60 17.77 -7.84 -3.01
N GLN A 61 17.14 -7.83 -4.19
CA GLN A 61 17.65 -8.45 -5.42
C GLN A 61 18.19 -7.37 -6.36
N SER A 62 19.50 -7.39 -6.65
CA SER A 62 20.10 -6.44 -7.60
C SER A 62 21.26 -7.11 -8.34
N PRO A 63 21.25 -7.15 -9.68
CA PRO A 63 20.21 -6.63 -10.55
C PRO A 63 18.92 -7.47 -10.50
N PHE A 64 17.77 -6.78 -10.59
CA PHE A 64 16.46 -7.41 -10.70
C PHE A 64 16.07 -7.53 -12.17
N GLN A 65 15.78 -8.75 -12.63
CA GLN A 65 15.26 -8.99 -13.98
C GLN A 65 13.77 -8.63 -14.05
N VAL A 66 13.41 -7.79 -15.02
CA VAL A 66 12.00 -7.49 -15.29
C VAL A 66 11.24 -8.76 -15.61
N LYS A 67 10.07 -8.89 -14.99
CA LYS A 67 9.12 -9.97 -15.24
C LYS A 67 7.78 -9.38 -15.65
N ASN A 68 7.04 -10.10 -16.46
CA ASN A 68 5.66 -9.76 -16.71
C ASN A 68 4.85 -9.99 -15.43
N PHE A 69 4.22 -8.97 -14.94
CA PHE A 69 3.31 -9.05 -13.78
C PHE A 69 1.88 -9.19 -14.28
N THR A 70 1.21 -10.26 -13.86
CA THR A 70 -0.23 -10.41 -14.04
C THR A 70 -0.91 -9.88 -12.79
N GLN A 71 -1.90 -9.01 -12.98
CA GLN A 71 -2.67 -8.45 -11.88
C GLN A 71 -3.94 -9.29 -11.68
N GLU A 72 -3.83 -10.31 -10.83
CA GLU A 72 -4.99 -11.12 -10.46
C GLU A 72 -5.95 -10.31 -9.56
N PRO A 73 -7.26 -10.48 -9.67
CA PRO A 73 -8.21 -9.86 -8.76
C PRO A 73 -8.27 -10.61 -7.42
N ALA A 74 -8.58 -9.89 -6.35
CA ALA A 74 -8.93 -10.52 -5.08
C ALA A 74 -10.23 -11.33 -5.20
N THR A 75 -10.37 -12.37 -4.39
CA THR A 75 -11.54 -13.22 -4.32
C THR A 75 -12.43 -12.90 -3.11
N SER A 76 -11.91 -12.22 -2.10
CA SER A 76 -12.64 -11.81 -0.89
C SER A 76 -11.94 -10.66 -0.15
N THR A 77 -12.68 -9.97 0.71
CA THR A 77 -12.09 -8.96 1.62
C THR A 77 -11.17 -9.62 2.65
N SER A 78 -11.48 -10.82 3.11
CA SER A 78 -10.62 -11.56 4.03
C SER A 78 -9.26 -11.90 3.41
N GLN A 79 -9.21 -12.24 2.11
CA GLN A 79 -7.96 -12.42 1.38
C GLN A 79 -7.13 -11.12 1.34
N LEU A 80 -7.76 -9.97 1.12
CA LEU A 80 -7.06 -8.69 1.10
C LEU A 80 -6.36 -8.41 2.44
N LEU A 81 -7.05 -8.66 3.55
CA LEU A 81 -6.51 -8.40 4.88
C LEU A 81 -5.39 -9.37 5.26
N SER A 82 -5.55 -10.67 4.99
CA SER A 82 -4.50 -11.66 5.23
C SER A 82 -3.27 -11.39 4.36
N THR A 83 -3.45 -11.03 3.08
CA THR A 83 -2.36 -10.66 2.18
C THR A 83 -1.63 -9.40 2.66
N LEU A 84 -2.37 -8.40 3.16
CA LEU A 84 -1.75 -7.22 3.76
C LEU A 84 -0.88 -7.59 4.97
N ASP A 85 -1.37 -8.43 5.87
CA ASP A 85 -0.62 -8.87 7.05
C ASP A 85 0.68 -9.58 6.69
N GLU A 86 0.63 -10.51 5.75
CA GLU A 86 1.80 -11.22 5.24
C GLU A 86 2.80 -10.25 4.57
N SER A 87 2.28 -9.34 3.75
CA SER A 87 3.07 -8.33 3.04
C SER A 87 3.79 -7.40 4.02
N LEU A 88 3.09 -6.92 5.04
CA LEU A 88 3.68 -6.08 6.09
C LEU A 88 4.73 -6.84 6.91
N ALA A 89 4.49 -8.10 7.23
CA ALA A 89 5.48 -8.94 7.94
C ALA A 89 6.79 -9.06 7.14
N LYS A 90 6.71 -9.29 5.83
CA LYS A 90 7.85 -9.34 4.93
C LYS A 90 8.59 -8.00 4.86
N ALA A 91 7.86 -6.90 4.66
CA ALA A 91 8.45 -5.56 4.62
C ALA A 91 9.19 -5.22 5.92
N ARG A 92 8.58 -5.53 7.10
CA ARG A 92 9.22 -5.36 8.41
C ARG A 92 10.52 -6.15 8.52
N GLN A 93 10.50 -7.41 8.08
CA GLN A 93 11.69 -8.27 8.14
C GLN A 93 12.83 -7.71 7.29
N VAL A 94 12.55 -7.30 6.05
CA VAL A 94 13.55 -6.71 5.15
C VAL A 94 14.11 -5.43 5.74
N LEU A 95 13.25 -4.50 6.17
CA LEU A 95 13.68 -3.20 6.70
C LEU A 95 14.52 -3.34 7.99
N LYS A 96 14.14 -4.26 8.89
CA LYS A 96 14.92 -4.53 10.12
C LYS A 96 16.32 -5.08 9.84
N ASN A 97 16.48 -5.79 8.72
CA ASN A 97 17.76 -6.42 8.33
C ASN A 97 18.57 -5.56 7.33
N THR A 98 18.12 -4.32 7.03
CA THR A 98 18.77 -3.45 6.07
C THR A 98 19.35 -2.24 6.79
N ASP A 99 20.67 -2.10 6.79
CA ASP A 99 21.37 -0.94 7.37
C ASP A 99 21.46 0.25 6.40
N ASP A 100 21.92 1.39 6.90
CA ASP A 100 22.04 2.63 6.12
C ASP A 100 23.06 2.50 4.98
N ALA A 101 24.10 1.69 5.13
CA ALA A 101 25.08 1.42 4.07
C ALA A 101 24.42 0.67 2.91
N ALA A 102 23.65 -0.36 3.23
CA ALA A 102 22.87 -1.12 2.24
C ALA A 102 21.80 -0.26 1.56
N LEU A 103 21.14 0.64 2.30
CA LEU A 103 20.15 1.59 1.74
C LEU A 103 20.79 2.59 0.77
N GLY A 104 22.05 2.94 0.96
CA GLY A 104 22.81 3.80 0.06
C GLY A 104 23.28 3.11 -1.22
N THR A 105 23.28 1.76 -1.30
CA THR A 105 23.75 1.06 -2.49
C THR A 105 22.79 1.22 -3.67
N MET A 106 23.38 1.20 -4.88
CA MET A 106 22.59 1.26 -6.13
C MET A 106 21.83 -0.05 -6.34
N TRP A 107 20.54 0.06 -6.50
CA TRP A 107 19.67 -1.00 -6.96
C TRP A 107 19.44 -0.86 -8.47
N LYS A 108 19.47 -1.98 -9.18
CA LYS A 108 19.36 -2.02 -10.65
C LYS A 108 18.21 -2.90 -11.09
N MET A 109 17.48 -2.44 -12.11
CA MET A 109 16.51 -3.22 -12.85
C MET A 109 16.98 -3.37 -14.29
N VAL A 110 16.93 -4.59 -14.81
CA VAL A 110 17.42 -4.93 -16.15
C VAL A 110 16.39 -5.76 -16.93
N ASP A 111 16.43 -5.66 -18.24
CA ASP A 111 15.73 -6.52 -19.20
C ASP A 111 16.78 -7.19 -20.09
N GLY A 112 17.08 -8.45 -19.81
CA GLY A 112 18.25 -9.11 -20.36
C GLY A 112 19.54 -8.38 -19.94
N GLU A 113 20.31 -7.91 -20.92
CA GLU A 113 21.54 -7.15 -20.71
C GLU A 113 21.29 -5.63 -20.58
N LYS A 114 20.08 -5.15 -20.88
CA LYS A 114 19.75 -3.74 -20.88
C LYS A 114 19.40 -3.25 -19.47
N GLU A 115 20.17 -2.29 -18.95
CA GLU A 115 19.80 -1.57 -17.73
C GLU A 115 18.61 -0.64 -18.01
N ILE A 116 17.49 -0.83 -17.26
CA ILE A 116 16.27 -0.02 -17.37
C ILE A 116 16.28 1.09 -16.33
N MET A 117 16.75 0.76 -15.11
CA MET A 117 16.76 1.68 -13.98
C MET A 117 17.94 1.38 -13.06
N ALA A 118 18.58 2.45 -12.55
CA ALA A 118 19.54 2.37 -11.46
C ALA A 118 19.29 3.53 -10.51
N ILE A 119 18.92 3.23 -9.27
CA ILE A 119 18.61 4.21 -8.21
C ILE A 119 19.14 3.71 -6.86
N PRO A 120 19.42 4.59 -5.89
CA PRO A 120 19.70 4.14 -4.53
C PRO A 120 18.55 3.29 -3.97
N ARG A 121 18.87 2.24 -3.22
CA ARG A 121 17.83 1.36 -2.62
C ARG A 121 16.85 2.14 -1.74
N ALA A 122 17.32 3.13 -1.00
CA ALA A 122 16.44 4.02 -0.24
C ALA A 122 15.44 4.77 -1.13
N ALA A 123 15.86 5.20 -2.33
CA ALA A 123 14.99 5.86 -3.29
C ALA A 123 13.94 4.89 -3.85
N LEU A 124 14.30 3.63 -4.12
CA LEU A 124 13.36 2.58 -4.51
C LEU A 124 12.29 2.39 -3.44
N LEU A 125 12.70 2.21 -2.18
CA LEU A 125 11.75 2.03 -1.06
C LEU A 125 10.86 3.26 -0.87
N ARG A 126 11.40 4.47 -1.01
CA ARG A 126 10.62 5.70 -0.92
C ARG A 126 9.61 5.82 -2.04
N THR A 127 10.04 5.66 -3.30
CA THR A 127 9.20 5.98 -4.45
C THR A 127 8.29 4.83 -4.85
N VAL A 128 8.81 3.59 -4.89
CA VAL A 128 8.09 2.43 -5.43
C VAL A 128 7.40 1.62 -4.32
N MET A 129 7.93 1.58 -3.10
CA MET A 129 7.20 0.96 -1.98
C MET A 129 6.18 1.94 -1.39
N LEU A 130 6.60 3.06 -0.84
CA LEU A 130 5.72 3.94 -0.04
C LEU A 130 4.85 4.87 -0.91
N ASN A 131 5.46 5.74 -1.74
CA ASN A 131 4.66 6.71 -2.51
C ASN A 131 3.68 6.04 -3.47
N HIS A 132 4.09 4.96 -4.13
CA HIS A 132 3.24 4.18 -5.02
C HIS A 132 2.10 3.49 -4.25
N TRP A 133 2.37 3.00 -3.03
CA TRP A 133 1.35 2.44 -2.15
C TRP A 133 0.28 3.48 -1.77
N TYR A 134 0.71 4.68 -1.37
CA TYR A 134 -0.20 5.79 -1.03
C TYR A 134 -1.01 6.25 -2.23
N HIS A 135 -0.38 6.30 -3.41
CA HIS A 135 -1.05 6.62 -4.67
C HIS A 135 -2.21 5.68 -4.95
N HIS A 136 -1.99 4.37 -4.89
CA HIS A 136 -3.04 3.39 -5.14
C HIS A 136 -4.11 3.37 -4.04
N ARG A 137 -3.74 3.56 -2.77
CA ARG A 137 -4.73 3.74 -1.71
C ARG A 137 -5.61 4.97 -1.97
N GLY A 138 -5.04 6.08 -2.42
CA GLY A 138 -5.79 7.26 -2.83
C GLY A 138 -6.78 6.94 -3.97
N GLN A 139 -6.37 6.17 -4.97
CA GLN A 139 -7.28 5.70 -6.02
C GLN A 139 -8.41 4.82 -5.46
N LEU A 140 -8.09 3.92 -4.51
CA LEU A 140 -9.11 3.08 -3.87
C LEU A 140 -10.18 3.90 -3.17
N THR A 141 -9.82 5.00 -2.51
CA THR A 141 -10.83 5.87 -1.87
C THR A 141 -11.80 6.49 -2.88
N VAL A 142 -11.33 6.80 -4.09
CA VAL A 142 -12.20 7.26 -5.18
C VAL A 142 -13.13 6.13 -5.65
N TYR A 143 -12.61 4.91 -5.82
CA TYR A 143 -13.43 3.75 -6.20
C TYR A 143 -14.53 3.46 -5.17
N LEU A 144 -14.18 3.51 -3.88
CA LEU A 144 -15.16 3.35 -2.79
C LEU A 144 -16.24 4.43 -2.87
N ARG A 145 -15.88 5.69 -3.13
CA ARG A 145 -16.83 6.79 -3.28
C ARG A 145 -17.78 6.58 -4.46
N GLU A 146 -17.27 6.19 -5.61
CA GLU A 146 -18.08 5.89 -6.79
C GLU A 146 -19.08 4.75 -6.55
N LEU A 147 -18.75 3.82 -5.68
CA LEU A 147 -19.61 2.71 -5.28
C LEU A 147 -20.57 3.06 -4.13
N GLY A 148 -20.59 4.32 -3.65
CA GLY A 148 -21.41 4.75 -2.51
C GLY A 148 -20.97 4.18 -1.16
N VAL A 149 -19.74 3.66 -1.07
CA VAL A 149 -19.18 3.13 0.19
C VAL A 149 -18.59 4.28 1.00
N PRO A 150 -18.86 4.37 2.31
CA PRO A 150 -18.25 5.38 3.17
C PRO A 150 -16.72 5.28 3.17
N VAL A 151 -16.06 6.42 2.94
CA VAL A 151 -14.59 6.50 2.84
C VAL A 151 -14.01 6.83 4.19
N PRO A 152 -13.03 6.03 4.71
CA PRO A 152 -12.40 6.32 5.99
C PRO A 152 -11.56 7.61 5.93
N SER A 153 -11.42 8.27 7.07
CA SER A 153 -10.40 9.32 7.24
C SER A 153 -9.01 8.73 7.09
N ILE A 154 -8.18 9.31 6.21
CA ILE A 154 -6.79 8.86 5.96
C ILE A 154 -5.81 9.85 6.59
N TYR A 155 -5.62 11.02 5.99
CA TYR A 155 -4.71 12.08 6.47
C TYR A 155 -5.46 13.29 7.02
N GLY A 156 -6.76 13.18 7.15
CA GLY A 156 -7.66 14.23 7.63
C GLY A 156 -9.10 13.80 7.46
N PRO A 157 -10.09 14.63 7.80
CA PRO A 157 -11.48 14.30 7.68
C PRO A 157 -11.86 13.89 6.25
N SER A 158 -12.71 12.87 6.13
CA SER A 158 -13.48 12.60 4.93
C SER A 158 -14.88 13.18 5.06
N ALA A 159 -15.72 13.06 4.03
CA ALA A 159 -17.13 13.43 4.15
C ALA A 159 -17.91 12.50 5.10
N ASP A 160 -17.38 11.31 5.39
CA ASP A 160 -18.04 10.28 6.19
C ASP A 160 -17.45 10.14 7.59
N GLU A 161 -16.19 10.58 7.80
CA GLU A 161 -15.49 10.47 9.07
C GLU A 161 -14.71 11.74 9.39
N ASN A 162 -14.94 12.30 10.60
CA ASN A 162 -14.16 13.41 11.12
C ASN A 162 -13.51 13.01 12.44
N PRO A 163 -12.21 12.67 12.48
CA PRO A 163 -11.51 12.28 13.69
C PRO A 163 -11.36 13.45 14.70
N PHE A 164 -11.61 14.68 14.26
CA PHE A 164 -11.53 15.88 15.11
C PHE A 164 -12.90 16.35 15.62
N ALA A 165 -14.01 15.67 15.25
CA ALA A 165 -15.31 16.00 15.79
C ALA A 165 -15.33 15.69 17.29
N THR A 166 -15.51 16.72 18.12
CA THR A 166 -15.79 16.53 19.54
C THR A 166 -17.05 15.72 19.69
N GLN A 167 -17.01 14.63 20.44
CA GLN A 167 -18.24 13.91 20.81
C GLN A 167 -19.20 14.93 21.44
N PRO A 168 -20.47 14.99 21.02
CA PRO A 168 -21.43 15.82 21.72
C PRO A 168 -21.44 15.37 23.18
N ALA A 169 -21.30 16.34 24.10
CA ALA A 169 -21.40 16.07 25.52
C ALA A 169 -22.69 15.26 25.74
N MET A 170 -22.56 14.07 26.32
CA MET A 170 -23.71 13.29 26.74
C MET A 170 -24.54 14.21 27.65
N SER A 171 -25.73 14.63 27.20
CA SER A 171 -26.67 15.35 28.01
C SER A 171 -26.98 14.46 29.22
N ALA A 172 -26.46 14.85 30.39
CA ALA A 172 -26.88 14.23 31.62
C ALA A 172 -28.38 14.54 31.76
N THR A 173 -29.20 13.55 31.51
CA THR A 173 -30.61 13.62 31.84
C THR A 173 -30.69 13.56 33.37
N VAL A 174 -31.06 14.65 33.96
CA VAL A 174 -31.46 14.78 35.38
C VAL A 174 -32.87 14.24 35.56
#